data_02d08d1dba4493e89158c3420a09ef39
#
_entry.id   02d08d1dba4493e89158c3420a09ef39
#
_cell.length_a   1.000
_cell.length_b   1.000
_cell.length_c   1.000
_cell.angle_alpha   90.00
_cell.angle_beta   90.00
_cell.angle_gamma   90.00
#
_symmetry.space_group_name_H-M   'P 1'
#
loop_
_entity.id
_entity.type
_entity.pdbx_description
1 polymer ?
#
loop_
_entity_poly.entity_id
_entity_poly.type
_entity_poly.pdbx_seq_one_letter_code
_entity_poly.pdbx_strand_id
1 'polypeptide(L)'
;MNKDEYIKILEKRVEEYEAAIADMTAPIIPSIIPQTILVPVTGLLMAERLEKITAKILNHIKEHDIEFAIIDFTDITVDRIEQMCLTELGEQIRNLTDSINLMGVKPYFVGMTPQLIKEIVLSGIELNAETHANFQAALKHLMKINSLVFRKI
;
A
#
# COMPACT_ATOMS: atom_id res chain seq x y z
N MET A 1 27.71 -32.40 -9.92
CA MET A 1 26.69 -31.46 -10.46
C MET A 1 27.32 -30.63 -11.55
N ASN A 2 26.78 -30.67 -12.75
CA ASN A 2 27.27 -29.85 -13.83
C ASN A 2 26.67 -28.41 -13.73
N LYS A 3 27.20 -27.51 -14.54
CA LYS A 3 26.82 -26.09 -14.55
C LYS A 3 25.33 -25.90 -14.87
N ASP A 4 24.79 -26.70 -15.81
CA ASP A 4 23.38 -26.57 -16.21
C ASP A 4 22.43 -27.02 -15.12
N GLU A 5 22.77 -28.06 -14.37
CA GLU A 5 21.98 -28.49 -13.22
C GLU A 5 21.98 -27.46 -12.10
N TYR A 6 23.14 -26.84 -11.86
CA TYR A 6 23.28 -25.77 -10.87
C TYR A 6 22.43 -24.57 -11.23
N ILE A 7 22.45 -24.17 -12.52
CA ILE A 7 21.61 -23.05 -13.00
C ILE A 7 20.13 -23.35 -12.81
N LYS A 8 19.66 -24.56 -13.12
CA LYS A 8 18.26 -24.95 -12.91
C LYS A 8 17.85 -24.89 -11.45
N ILE A 9 18.72 -25.30 -10.54
CA ILE A 9 18.45 -25.22 -9.10
C ILE A 9 18.32 -23.77 -8.67
N LEU A 10 19.19 -22.88 -9.13
CA LEU A 10 19.13 -21.45 -8.81
C LEU A 10 17.89 -20.80 -9.39
N GLU A 11 17.51 -21.10 -10.63
CA GLU A 11 16.30 -20.59 -11.25
C GLU A 11 15.06 -21.00 -10.47
N LYS A 12 14.99 -22.25 -10.02
CA LYS A 12 13.89 -22.73 -9.19
C LYS A 12 13.81 -21.99 -7.85
N ARG A 13 14.95 -21.75 -7.20
CA ARG A 13 14.99 -20.98 -5.94
C ARG A 13 14.54 -19.54 -6.14
N VAL A 14 14.95 -18.92 -7.24
CA VAL A 14 14.52 -17.56 -7.58
C VAL A 14 13.01 -17.53 -7.76
N GLU A 15 12.43 -18.47 -8.49
CA GLU A 15 10.97 -18.58 -8.67
C GLU A 15 10.25 -18.76 -7.34
N GLU A 16 10.77 -19.61 -6.45
CA GLU A 16 10.18 -19.84 -5.13
C GLU A 16 10.21 -18.58 -4.27
N TYR A 17 11.32 -17.82 -4.29
CA TYR A 17 11.43 -16.57 -3.54
C TYR A 17 10.54 -15.47 -4.12
N GLU A 18 10.46 -15.38 -5.45
CA GLU A 18 9.57 -14.41 -6.09
C GLU A 18 8.11 -14.69 -5.74
N ALA A 19 7.71 -15.96 -5.75
CA ALA A 19 6.37 -16.37 -5.35
C ALA A 19 6.09 -16.04 -3.88
N ALA A 20 7.06 -16.28 -2.99
CA ALA A 20 6.95 -15.96 -1.57
C ALA A 20 6.78 -14.46 -1.35
N ILE A 21 7.54 -13.62 -2.05
CA ILE A 21 7.44 -12.17 -1.97
C ILE A 21 6.08 -11.70 -2.49
N ALA A 22 5.62 -12.25 -3.63
CA ALA A 22 4.32 -11.91 -4.20
C ALA A 22 3.15 -12.28 -3.28
N ASP A 23 3.30 -13.36 -2.49
CA ASP A 23 2.29 -13.78 -1.51
C ASP A 23 2.28 -12.94 -0.23
N MET A 24 3.31 -12.12 0.01
CA MET A 24 3.36 -11.20 1.12
C MET A 24 2.39 -10.05 0.89
N THR A 25 1.16 -10.21 1.32
CA THR A 25 0.17 -9.14 1.31
C THR A 25 0.21 -8.36 2.61
N ALA A 26 -0.10 -7.05 2.52
CA ALA A 26 -0.16 -6.21 3.70
C ALA A 26 -1.31 -6.67 4.62
N PRO A 27 -1.13 -6.63 5.95
CA PRO A 27 -2.23 -6.89 6.86
C PRO A 27 -3.24 -5.74 6.80
N ILE A 28 -4.51 -6.06 7.07
CA ILE A 28 -5.56 -5.05 7.22
C ILE A 28 -5.89 -4.96 8.70
N ILE A 29 -5.61 -3.82 9.29
CA ILE A 29 -5.71 -3.60 10.73
C ILE A 29 -6.85 -2.63 11.01
N PRO A 30 -7.90 -3.03 11.77
CA PRO A 30 -8.92 -2.09 12.19
C PRO A 30 -8.32 -1.06 13.14
N SER A 31 -8.68 0.20 12.97
CA SER A 31 -8.23 1.26 13.86
C SER A 31 -9.23 1.51 14.98
N ILE A 32 -8.84 2.35 15.95
CA ILE A 32 -9.74 2.79 17.01
C ILE A 32 -10.85 3.73 16.50
N ILE A 33 -10.67 4.33 15.31
CA ILE A 33 -11.70 5.12 14.69
C ILE A 33 -12.66 4.18 13.95
N PRO A 34 -13.97 4.24 14.22
CA PRO A 34 -14.93 3.37 13.56
C PRO A 34 -14.84 3.44 12.03
N GLN A 35 -15.06 2.30 11.37
CA GLN A 35 -15.10 2.19 9.91
C GLN A 35 -13.78 2.60 9.22
N THR A 36 -12.67 2.54 9.94
CA THR A 36 -11.36 2.95 9.47
C THR A 36 -10.37 1.81 9.60
N ILE A 37 -9.66 1.51 8.51
CA ILE A 37 -8.63 0.47 8.46
C ILE A 37 -7.27 1.06 8.17
N LEU A 38 -6.24 0.40 8.71
CA LEU A 38 -4.83 0.67 8.39
C LEU A 38 -4.28 -0.49 7.57
N VAL A 39 -3.61 -0.16 6.49
CA VAL A 39 -2.91 -1.13 5.63
C VAL A 39 -1.45 -0.72 5.52
N PRO A 40 -0.57 -1.26 6.38
CA PRO A 40 0.86 -0.97 6.28
C PRO A 40 1.47 -1.77 5.14
N VAL A 41 2.17 -1.08 4.25
CA VAL A 41 2.90 -1.69 3.13
C VAL A 41 4.38 -1.71 3.49
N THR A 42 4.95 -2.89 3.60
CA THR A 42 6.34 -3.07 4.04
C THR A 42 7.12 -3.95 3.06
N GLY A 43 8.43 -3.89 3.15
CA GLY A 43 9.31 -4.72 2.35
C GLY A 43 9.50 -4.26 0.92
N LEU A 44 9.89 -5.19 0.05
CA LEU A 44 10.12 -4.91 -1.36
C LEU A 44 8.79 -4.76 -2.11
N LEU A 45 8.62 -3.65 -2.80
CA LEU A 45 7.39 -3.36 -3.54
C LEU A 45 7.53 -3.81 -5.00
N MET A 46 6.61 -4.68 -5.42
CA MET A 46 6.51 -5.22 -6.78
C MET A 46 5.10 -4.97 -7.30
N ALA A 47 4.97 -4.84 -8.63
CA ALA A 47 3.65 -4.65 -9.26
C ALA A 47 2.65 -5.74 -8.86
N GLU A 48 3.05 -7.00 -8.93
CA GLU A 48 2.22 -8.14 -8.53
C GLU A 48 1.76 -8.06 -7.08
N ARG A 49 2.65 -7.60 -6.21
CA ARG A 49 2.34 -7.44 -4.80
C ARG A 49 1.31 -6.34 -4.58
N LEU A 50 1.44 -5.21 -5.27
CA LEU A 50 0.46 -4.13 -5.22
C LEU A 50 -0.91 -4.57 -5.73
N GLU A 51 -0.96 -5.35 -6.80
CA GLU A 51 -2.21 -5.91 -7.31
C GLU A 51 -2.89 -6.79 -6.26
N LYS A 52 -2.13 -7.65 -5.58
CA LYS A 52 -2.64 -8.52 -4.51
C LYS A 52 -3.12 -7.71 -3.30
N ILE A 53 -2.39 -6.68 -2.92
CA ILE A 53 -2.78 -5.77 -1.83
C ILE A 53 -4.10 -5.08 -2.19
N THR A 54 -4.21 -4.56 -3.41
CA THR A 54 -5.42 -3.92 -3.90
C THR A 54 -6.61 -4.87 -3.84
N ALA A 55 -6.47 -6.09 -4.35
CA ALA A 55 -7.53 -7.10 -4.32
C ALA A 55 -7.94 -7.41 -2.88
N LYS A 56 -6.99 -7.56 -1.99
CA LYS A 56 -7.26 -7.84 -0.56
C LYS A 56 -8.04 -6.71 0.11
N ILE A 57 -7.66 -5.47 -0.15
CA ILE A 57 -8.37 -4.29 0.38
C ILE A 57 -9.80 -4.24 -0.15
N LEU A 58 -10.00 -4.42 -1.44
CA LEU A 58 -11.33 -4.39 -2.04
C LEU A 58 -12.24 -5.50 -1.51
N ASN A 59 -11.72 -6.70 -1.33
CA ASN A 59 -12.46 -7.80 -0.74
C ASN A 59 -12.86 -7.50 0.71
N HIS A 60 -11.96 -6.91 1.48
CA HIS A 60 -12.24 -6.49 2.85
C HIS A 60 -13.34 -5.42 2.91
N ILE A 61 -13.26 -4.42 2.06
CA ILE A 61 -14.27 -3.35 1.95
C ILE A 61 -15.64 -3.93 1.59
N LYS A 62 -15.67 -4.90 0.69
CA LYS A 62 -16.92 -5.57 0.27
C LYS A 62 -17.61 -6.29 1.42
N GLU A 63 -16.84 -6.87 2.35
CA GLU A 63 -17.35 -7.70 3.45
C GLU A 63 -17.57 -6.91 4.74
N HIS A 64 -17.03 -5.69 4.84
CA HIS A 64 -17.09 -4.88 6.04
C HIS A 64 -17.56 -3.47 5.72
N ASP A 65 -18.12 -2.80 6.72
CA ASP A 65 -18.55 -1.41 6.59
C ASP A 65 -17.38 -0.48 6.84
N ILE A 66 -16.68 -0.09 5.75
CA ILE A 66 -15.48 0.74 5.78
C ILE A 66 -15.77 2.10 5.13
N GLU A 67 -15.33 3.15 5.78
CA GLU A 67 -15.45 4.53 5.29
C GLU A 67 -14.10 5.13 4.92
N PHE A 68 -13.04 4.79 5.67
CA PHE A 68 -11.69 5.30 5.45
C PHE A 68 -10.67 4.18 5.41
N ALA A 69 -9.72 4.27 4.49
CA ALA A 69 -8.61 3.34 4.38
C ALA A 69 -7.29 4.14 4.42
N ILE A 70 -6.47 3.89 5.43
CA ILE A 70 -5.16 4.51 5.57
C ILE A 70 -4.11 3.54 5.06
N ILE A 71 -3.40 3.90 4.01
CA ILE A 71 -2.35 3.07 3.41
C ILE A 71 -1.01 3.69 3.77
N ASP A 72 -0.22 2.93 4.53
CA ASP A 72 1.03 3.42 5.11
C ASP A 72 2.24 2.92 4.32
N PHE A 73 2.95 3.85 3.72
CA PHE A 73 4.16 3.62 2.93
C PHE A 73 5.44 3.98 3.69
N THR A 74 5.39 4.11 5.02
CA THR A 74 6.55 4.54 5.82
C THR A 74 7.79 3.68 5.57
N ASP A 75 7.62 2.38 5.37
CA ASP A 75 8.74 1.46 5.12
C ASP A 75 9.19 1.44 3.65
N ILE A 76 8.45 2.07 2.76
CA ILE A 76 8.77 2.06 1.33
C ILE A 76 9.65 3.25 0.98
N THR A 77 10.90 2.97 0.67
CA THR A 77 11.87 3.93 0.13
C THR A 77 12.13 3.60 -1.33
N VAL A 78 12.75 4.52 -2.07
CA VAL A 78 12.99 4.33 -3.51
C VAL A 78 13.81 3.07 -3.80
N ASP A 79 14.75 2.71 -2.93
CA ASP A 79 15.57 1.50 -3.06
C ASP A 79 14.81 0.20 -2.76
N ARG A 80 13.63 0.27 -2.14
CA ARG A 80 12.76 -0.89 -1.89
C ARG A 80 11.73 -1.14 -3.00
N ILE A 81 11.78 -0.33 -4.04
CA ILE A 81 10.96 -0.54 -5.23
C ILE A 81 11.79 -1.38 -6.20
N GLU A 82 11.33 -2.62 -6.45
CA GLU A 82 11.95 -3.45 -7.46
C GLU A 82 11.87 -2.72 -8.81
N GLN A 83 12.84 -2.95 -9.70
CA GLN A 83 13.06 -2.28 -10.99
C GLN A 83 11.79 -2.02 -11.84
N MET A 84 10.76 -1.60 -11.17
CA MET A 84 9.52 -1.15 -11.73
C MET A 84 9.74 0.26 -12.28
N CYS A 85 9.34 0.53 -13.50
CA CYS A 85 9.43 1.90 -13.98
C CYS A 85 8.45 2.77 -13.17
N LEU A 86 8.80 4.04 -13.01
CA LEU A 86 8.03 4.97 -12.19
C LEU A 86 6.60 5.14 -12.71
N THR A 87 6.41 5.07 -14.03
CA THR A 87 5.09 5.12 -14.65
C THR A 87 4.23 3.93 -14.23
N GLU A 88 4.80 2.74 -14.18
CA GLU A 88 4.11 1.52 -13.73
C GLU A 88 3.72 1.61 -12.26
N LEU A 89 4.63 2.07 -11.40
CA LEU A 89 4.34 2.31 -9.98
C LEU A 89 3.19 3.30 -9.82
N GLY A 90 3.26 4.43 -10.52
CA GLY A 90 2.22 5.45 -10.48
C GLY A 90 0.87 4.92 -10.93
N GLU A 91 0.84 4.12 -12.00
CA GLU A 91 -0.39 3.48 -12.50
C GLU A 91 -0.99 2.51 -11.48
N GLN A 92 -0.16 1.71 -10.82
CA GLN A 92 -0.62 0.77 -9.79
C GLN A 92 -1.18 1.50 -8.57
N ILE A 93 -0.54 2.57 -8.13
CA ILE A 93 -1.04 3.39 -7.03
C ILE A 93 -2.34 4.09 -7.42
N ARG A 94 -2.44 4.59 -8.65
CA ARG A 94 -3.68 5.17 -9.16
C ARG A 94 -4.81 4.15 -9.20
N ASN A 95 -4.55 2.94 -9.69
CA ASN A 95 -5.55 1.87 -9.73
C ASN A 95 -6.05 1.52 -8.33
N LEU A 96 -5.16 1.44 -7.37
CA LEU A 96 -5.51 1.24 -5.96
C LEU A 96 -6.43 2.35 -5.46
N THR A 97 -6.04 3.59 -5.68
CA THR A 97 -6.77 4.78 -5.24
C THR A 97 -8.16 4.86 -5.88
N ASP A 98 -8.23 4.71 -7.20
CA ASP A 98 -9.47 4.79 -7.95
C ASP A 98 -10.43 3.67 -7.57
N SER A 99 -9.91 2.47 -7.39
CA SER A 99 -10.72 1.31 -6.97
C SER A 99 -11.33 1.51 -5.58
N ILE A 100 -10.56 2.02 -4.64
CA ILE A 100 -11.06 2.33 -3.28
C ILE A 100 -12.12 3.41 -3.34
N ASN A 101 -11.89 4.48 -4.10
CA ASN A 101 -12.86 5.56 -4.29
C ASN A 101 -14.17 5.06 -4.91
N LEU A 102 -14.10 4.16 -5.90
CA LEU A 102 -15.28 3.58 -6.54
C LEU A 102 -16.12 2.74 -5.56
N MET A 103 -15.51 2.18 -4.53
CA MET A 103 -16.21 1.44 -3.48
C MET A 103 -16.83 2.36 -2.42
N GLY A 104 -16.72 3.67 -2.58
CA GLY A 104 -17.26 4.64 -1.64
C GLY A 104 -16.38 4.86 -0.40
N VAL A 105 -15.15 4.40 -0.42
CA VAL A 105 -14.20 4.54 0.68
C VAL A 105 -13.19 5.62 0.34
N LYS A 106 -12.82 6.44 1.30
CA LYS A 106 -11.83 7.50 1.12
C LYS A 106 -10.44 7.01 1.49
N PRO A 107 -9.49 6.96 0.53
CA PRO A 107 -8.13 6.58 0.81
C PRO A 107 -7.30 7.74 1.37
N TYR A 108 -6.41 7.41 2.31
CA TYR A 108 -5.38 8.31 2.81
C TYR A 108 -4.03 7.64 2.66
N PHE A 109 -3.06 8.34 2.08
CA PHE A 109 -1.69 7.86 2.00
C PHE A 109 -0.85 8.55 3.06
N VAL A 110 -0.10 7.78 3.82
CA VAL A 110 0.77 8.29 4.86
C VAL A 110 2.18 7.73 4.71
N GLY A 111 3.15 8.46 5.25
CA GLY A 111 4.53 7.98 5.31
C GLY A 111 5.28 7.98 3.98
N MET A 112 4.75 8.58 2.94
CA MET A 112 5.48 8.72 1.67
C MET A 112 6.63 9.70 1.86
N THR A 113 7.85 9.28 1.48
CA THR A 113 9.00 10.17 1.50
C THR A 113 8.85 11.27 0.43
N PRO A 114 9.43 12.47 0.64
CA PRO A 114 9.41 13.52 -0.37
C PRO A 114 9.98 13.04 -1.71
N GLN A 115 10.98 12.17 -1.69
CA GLN A 115 11.58 11.60 -2.88
C GLN A 115 10.60 10.69 -3.63
N LEU A 116 9.87 9.84 -2.92
CA LEU A 116 8.84 8.97 -3.51
C LEU A 116 7.71 9.80 -4.13
N ILE A 117 7.25 10.82 -3.42
CA ILE A 117 6.22 11.75 -3.92
C ILE A 117 6.69 12.43 -5.20
N LYS A 118 7.93 12.93 -5.21
CA LYS A 118 8.54 13.57 -6.37
C LYS A 118 8.54 12.64 -7.59
N GLU A 119 8.94 11.39 -7.40
CA GLU A 119 8.99 10.40 -8.48
C GLU A 119 7.59 10.09 -9.04
N ILE A 120 6.58 9.99 -8.18
CA ILE A 120 5.19 9.78 -8.59
C ILE A 120 4.69 10.98 -9.40
N VAL A 121 4.94 12.20 -8.91
CA VAL A 121 4.53 13.43 -9.59
C VAL A 121 5.20 13.55 -10.96
N LEU A 122 6.49 13.23 -11.06
CA LEU A 122 7.22 13.25 -12.33
C LEU A 122 6.74 12.20 -13.33
N SER A 123 6.08 11.15 -12.87
CA SER A 123 5.46 10.16 -13.77
C SER A 123 4.20 10.68 -14.47
N GLY A 124 3.72 11.86 -14.12
CA GLY A 124 2.55 12.49 -14.71
C GLY A 124 1.21 11.95 -14.21
N ILE A 125 1.21 11.19 -13.13
CA ILE A 125 0.00 10.58 -12.58
C ILE A 125 -0.53 11.40 -11.41
N GLU A 126 -1.81 11.76 -11.48
CA GLU A 126 -2.51 12.40 -10.38
C GLU A 126 -3.03 11.36 -9.39
N LEU A 127 -2.80 11.61 -8.11
CA LEU A 127 -3.34 10.78 -7.04
C LEU A 127 -4.57 11.44 -6.44
N ASN A 128 -5.70 10.77 -6.52
CA ASN A 128 -6.97 11.20 -5.90
C ASN A 128 -7.06 10.68 -4.46
N ALA A 129 -6.05 10.99 -3.68
CA ALA A 129 -5.98 10.62 -2.26
C ALA A 129 -5.37 11.76 -1.46
N GLU A 130 -5.87 11.95 -0.26
CA GLU A 130 -5.27 12.87 0.69
C GLU A 130 -4.03 12.24 1.31
N THR A 131 -2.98 13.02 1.53
CA THR A 131 -1.72 12.56 2.12
C THR A 131 -1.47 13.22 3.46
N HIS A 132 -0.88 12.46 4.37
CA HIS A 132 -0.43 12.93 5.68
C HIS A 132 0.98 12.42 5.96
N ALA A 133 1.69 13.08 6.86
CA ALA A 133 3.09 12.75 7.13
C ALA A 133 3.25 11.33 7.68
N ASN A 134 2.33 10.88 8.54
CA ASN A 134 2.37 9.57 9.17
C ASN A 134 0.98 9.13 9.60
N PHE A 135 0.89 7.89 10.09
CA PHE A 135 -0.35 7.31 10.56
C PHE A 135 -1.01 8.14 11.68
N GLN A 136 -0.22 8.60 12.64
CA GLN A 136 -0.72 9.42 13.74
C GLN A 136 -1.38 10.71 13.26
N ALA A 137 -0.75 11.39 12.28
CA ALA A 137 -1.31 12.60 11.71
C ALA A 137 -2.64 12.35 10.99
N ALA A 138 -2.75 11.25 10.26
CA ALA A 138 -3.99 10.85 9.61
C ALA A 138 -5.08 10.53 10.62
N LEU A 139 -4.78 9.83 11.70
CA LEU A 139 -5.73 9.53 12.76
C LEU A 139 -6.24 10.82 13.46
N LYS A 140 -5.35 11.75 13.75
CA LYS A 140 -5.73 13.04 14.34
C LYS A 140 -6.69 13.81 13.42
N HIS A 141 -6.41 13.82 12.12
CA HIS A 141 -7.27 14.43 11.13
C HIS A 141 -8.66 13.77 11.10
N LEU A 142 -8.71 12.44 11.06
CA LEU A 142 -9.97 11.69 11.06
C LEU A 142 -10.77 11.87 12.34
N MET A 143 -10.12 11.92 13.48
CA MET A 143 -10.77 12.24 14.75
C MET A 143 -11.44 13.61 14.72
N LYS A 144 -10.74 14.59 14.15
CA LYS A 144 -11.24 15.96 14.03
C LYS A 144 -12.47 16.03 13.14
N ILE A 145 -12.45 15.36 11.98
CA ILE A 145 -13.59 15.30 11.05
C ILE A 145 -14.79 14.60 11.68
N ASN A 146 -14.55 13.53 12.46
CA ASN A 146 -15.61 12.74 13.08
C ASN A 146 -15.98 13.22 14.48
N SER A 147 -15.45 14.35 14.92
CA SER A 147 -15.69 14.93 16.24
C SER A 147 -15.40 13.96 17.40
N LEU A 148 -14.35 13.15 17.25
CA LEU A 148 -13.92 12.19 18.26
C LEU A 148 -12.82 12.80 19.15
N VAL A 149 -12.87 12.48 20.42
CA VAL A 149 -11.90 12.97 21.42
C VAL A 149 -11.47 11.82 22.32
N PHE A 150 -10.18 11.71 22.59
CA PHE A 150 -9.69 10.84 23.64
C PHE A 150 -9.98 11.46 25.00
N ARG A 151 -10.62 10.71 25.89
CA ARG A 151 -10.80 11.08 27.28
C ARG A 151 -10.00 10.16 28.17
N LYS A 152 -9.23 10.76 29.07
CA LYS A 152 -8.57 10.05 30.16
C LYS A 152 -9.62 9.76 31.24
N ILE A 153 -9.77 8.52 31.57
CA ILE A 153 -10.69 8.09 32.63
C ILE A 153 -10.03 8.26 34.01
#